data_4fd34786cdb0614e422dbc86a62931d7
#
_entry.id   4fd34786cdb0614e422dbc86a62931d7
#
_cell.length_a   1.000
_cell.length_b   1.000
_cell.length_c   1.000
_cell.angle_alpha   90.00
_cell.angle_beta   90.00
_cell.angle_gamma   90.00
#
_symmetry.space_group_name_H-M   'P 1'
#
loop_
_entity.id
_entity.type
_entity.pdbx_description
1 polymer ?
#
loop_
_entity_poly.entity_id
_entity_poly.type
_entity_poly.pdbx_seq_one_letter_code
_entity_poly.pdbx_strand_id
1 'polypeptide(L)'
;MSVLDTIAGAQAVDSHRPWPRAVVTEVGWRQAIDALAAGRWTMSGLWGDAGAVHMAVIGEGGDIAVLTYPCPDGRFPSVGAKHPPAIRLERAIESLFGIRPVGAPDTRPWLDHGVWDVAHPLGKATPAPPPAPYAFLPAEGEGVHQMPVGPVHASIIEPGHFRLTVNGE
;
A
#
# COMPACT_ATOMS: atom_id res chain seq x y z
N MET A 1 14.97 12.46 19.61
CA MET A 1 14.41 11.16 20.04
C MET A 1 14.17 10.37 18.76
N SER A 2 14.72 9.17 18.68
CA SER A 2 14.61 8.34 17.44
C SER A 2 13.15 7.91 17.24
N VAL A 3 12.75 7.69 15.96
CA VAL A 3 11.45 7.08 15.62
C VAL A 3 11.20 5.82 16.45
N LEU A 4 12.19 4.94 16.57
CA LEU A 4 12.03 3.69 17.30
C LEU A 4 11.83 3.86 18.81
N ASP A 5 12.38 4.94 19.40
CA ASP A 5 12.20 5.25 20.82
C ASP A 5 10.76 5.67 21.16
N THR A 6 10.00 6.08 20.14
CA THR A 6 8.61 6.56 20.34
C THR A 6 7.57 5.47 20.15
N ILE A 7 7.95 4.30 19.62
CA ILE A 7 7.02 3.21 19.33
C ILE A 7 6.98 2.20 20.49
N ALA A 8 5.79 2.01 21.06
CA ALA A 8 5.59 1.06 22.13
C ALA A 8 5.86 -0.38 21.66
N GLY A 9 6.71 -1.09 22.42
CA GLY A 9 7.00 -2.51 22.18
C GLY A 9 7.82 -2.78 20.93
N ALA A 10 8.52 -1.79 20.37
CA ALA A 10 9.44 -1.98 19.27
C ALA A 10 10.61 -2.88 19.66
N GLN A 11 10.83 -3.95 18.92
CA GLN A 11 11.94 -4.88 19.11
C GLN A 11 12.97 -4.66 18.01
N ALA A 12 14.12 -4.11 18.36
CA ALA A 12 15.19 -3.82 17.40
C ALA A 12 15.72 -5.08 16.72
N VAL A 13 16.06 -4.95 15.43
CA VAL A 13 16.70 -6.00 14.62
C VAL A 13 18.16 -5.61 14.42
N ASP A 14 19.08 -6.29 15.10
CA ASP A 14 20.48 -5.86 15.25
C ASP A 14 21.27 -5.80 13.95
N SER A 15 21.04 -6.63 12.98
CA SER A 15 21.89 -6.75 11.78
C SER A 15 21.39 -5.95 10.57
N HIS A 16 20.27 -5.23 10.69
CA HIS A 16 19.70 -4.50 9.55
C HIS A 16 20.49 -3.23 9.22
N ARG A 17 20.81 -3.04 7.97
CA ARG A 17 21.58 -1.89 7.43
C ARG A 17 20.90 -1.41 6.14
N PRO A 18 21.04 -0.12 5.75
CA PRO A 18 21.74 0.95 6.47
C PRO A 18 20.91 1.58 7.59
N TRP A 19 19.59 1.42 7.59
CA TRP A 19 18.70 2.06 8.54
C TRP A 19 18.29 1.12 9.67
N PRO A 20 18.10 1.62 10.90
CA PRO A 20 17.59 0.82 11.99
C PRO A 20 16.21 0.24 11.65
N ARG A 21 15.99 -1.01 12.05
CA ARG A 21 14.73 -1.73 11.86
C ARG A 21 14.23 -2.27 13.18
N ALA A 22 12.93 -2.24 13.38
CA ALA A 22 12.31 -2.91 14.52
C ALA A 22 11.07 -3.70 14.09
N VAL A 23 10.84 -4.82 14.75
CA VAL A 23 9.57 -5.53 14.72
C VAL A 23 8.63 -4.84 15.69
N VAL A 24 7.41 -4.53 15.25
CA VAL A 24 6.42 -3.81 16.04
C VAL A 24 5.15 -4.63 16.25
N THR A 25 4.48 -4.36 17.36
CA THR A 25 3.13 -4.88 17.64
C THR A 25 2.07 -4.11 16.87
N GLU A 26 0.82 -4.58 16.88
CA GLU A 26 -0.31 -3.83 16.30
C GLU A 26 -0.44 -2.43 16.91
N VAL A 27 -0.20 -2.29 18.20
CA VAL A 27 -0.22 -0.97 18.89
C VAL A 27 0.84 -0.06 18.29
N GLY A 28 2.08 -0.53 18.14
CA GLY A 28 3.17 0.25 17.54
C GLY A 28 2.90 0.59 16.08
N TRP A 29 2.34 -0.35 15.31
CA TRP A 29 1.95 -0.11 13.93
C TRP A 29 0.89 1.00 13.81
N ARG A 30 -0.16 0.96 14.65
CA ARG A 30 -1.20 1.98 14.70
C ARG A 30 -0.66 3.33 15.16
N GLN A 31 0.27 3.37 16.11
CA GLN A 31 0.96 4.61 16.50
C GLN A 31 1.70 5.26 15.32
N ALA A 32 2.37 4.45 14.50
CA ALA A 32 3.04 4.95 13.30
C ALA A 32 2.02 5.51 12.29
N ILE A 33 0.89 4.82 12.06
CA ILE A 33 -0.20 5.32 11.21
C ILE A 33 -0.72 6.67 11.72
N ASP A 34 -0.91 6.81 13.02
CA ASP A 34 -1.39 8.06 13.61
C ASP A 34 -0.35 9.20 13.51
N ALA A 35 0.94 8.88 13.59
CA ALA A 35 2.01 9.84 13.37
C ALA A 35 2.06 10.33 11.90
N LEU A 36 1.86 9.44 10.93
CA LEU A 36 1.73 9.78 9.51
C LEU A 36 0.50 10.66 9.25
N ALA A 37 -0.65 10.27 9.78
CA ALA A 37 -1.90 11.02 9.62
C ALA A 37 -1.83 12.43 10.23
N ALA A 38 -1.08 12.59 11.32
CA ALA A 38 -0.82 13.88 11.96
C ALA A 38 0.27 14.71 11.26
N GLY A 39 0.90 14.21 10.19
CA GLY A 39 1.98 14.89 9.49
C GLY A 39 3.30 14.99 10.29
N ARG A 40 3.41 14.27 11.41
CA ARG A 40 4.64 14.25 12.21
C ARG A 40 5.74 13.39 11.58
N TRP A 41 5.35 12.37 10.82
CA TRP A 41 6.26 11.50 10.08
C TRP A 41 5.95 11.52 8.60
N THR A 42 6.96 11.21 7.80
CA THR A 42 6.83 11.02 6.36
C THR A 42 7.03 9.54 6.04
N MET A 43 6.11 8.94 5.30
CA MET A 43 6.29 7.60 4.77
C MET A 43 7.22 7.65 3.55
N SER A 44 8.34 6.95 3.63
CA SER A 44 9.29 6.80 2.52
C SER A 44 9.00 5.57 1.65
N GLY A 45 8.36 4.55 2.21
CA GLY A 45 7.97 3.35 1.48
C GLY A 45 7.13 2.40 2.32
N LEU A 46 6.36 1.55 1.62
CA LEU A 46 5.57 0.48 2.21
C LEU A 46 5.64 -0.73 1.28
N TRP A 47 6.05 -1.89 1.79
CA TRP A 47 6.19 -3.12 0.99
C TRP A 47 5.92 -4.36 1.83
N GLY A 48 5.71 -5.50 1.17
CA GLY A 48 5.53 -6.80 1.81
C GLY A 48 6.70 -7.75 1.57
N ASP A 49 6.73 -8.79 2.36
CA ASP A 49 7.46 -10.03 2.11
C ASP A 49 6.55 -11.25 2.36
N ALA A 50 7.10 -12.47 2.40
CA ALA A 50 6.32 -13.70 2.54
C ALA A 50 5.54 -13.83 3.88
N GLY A 51 5.72 -12.94 4.83
CA GLY A 51 5.07 -13.07 6.16
C GLY A 51 4.93 -11.77 6.94
N ALA A 52 5.34 -10.65 6.37
CA ALA A 52 5.29 -9.37 7.06
C ALA A 52 5.05 -8.19 6.09
N VAL A 53 4.70 -7.07 6.67
CA VAL A 53 4.65 -5.78 5.98
C VAL A 53 5.66 -4.84 6.63
N HIS A 54 6.37 -4.09 5.80
CA HIS A 54 7.43 -3.17 6.20
C HIS A 54 7.07 -1.76 5.80
N MET A 55 7.36 -0.81 6.67
CA MET A 55 7.15 0.61 6.43
C MET A 55 8.43 1.39 6.77
N ALA A 56 9.00 2.08 5.79
CA ALA A 56 10.08 3.02 6.02
C ALA A 56 9.49 4.39 6.31
N VAL A 57 9.93 5.00 7.40
CA VAL A 57 9.46 6.30 7.86
C VAL A 57 10.62 7.25 8.17
N ILE A 58 10.36 8.53 8.01
CA ILE A 58 11.25 9.63 8.39
C ILE A 58 10.56 10.37 9.53
N GLY A 59 11.21 10.45 10.67
CA GLY A 59 10.73 11.18 11.84
C GLY A 59 10.91 12.69 11.73
N GLU A 60 10.35 13.44 12.68
CA GLU A 60 10.46 14.92 12.74
C GLU A 60 11.91 15.43 12.78
N GLY A 61 12.81 14.66 13.36
CA GLY A 61 14.24 14.95 13.43
C GLY A 61 15.03 14.58 12.18
N GLY A 62 14.37 14.03 11.15
CA GLY A 62 15.03 13.54 9.93
C GLY A 62 15.65 12.14 10.08
N ASP A 63 15.49 11.48 11.21
CA ASP A 63 15.91 10.10 11.42
C ASP A 63 15.02 9.12 10.65
N ILE A 64 15.64 8.11 10.07
CA ILE A 64 14.96 7.10 9.26
C ILE A 64 14.91 5.78 10.04
N ALA A 65 13.77 5.12 10.00
CA ALA A 65 13.60 3.79 10.56
C ALA A 65 12.70 2.91 9.67
N VAL A 66 12.89 1.60 9.78
CA VAL A 66 12.03 0.59 9.14
C VAL A 66 11.23 -0.13 10.23
N LEU A 67 9.92 -0.09 10.11
CA LEU A 67 9.00 -0.80 10.97
C LEU A 67 8.55 -2.07 10.26
N THR A 68 8.59 -3.20 10.96
CA THR A 68 8.14 -4.49 10.45
C THR A 68 6.94 -4.98 11.27
N TYR A 69 5.83 -5.20 10.61
CA TYR A 69 4.64 -5.79 11.22
C TYR A 69 4.49 -7.24 10.73
N PRO A 70 4.66 -8.24 11.60
CA PRO A 70 4.43 -9.64 11.25
C PRO A 70 2.94 -9.89 10.93
N CYS A 71 2.68 -10.64 9.86
CA CYS A 71 1.34 -10.94 9.39
C CYS A 71 1.06 -12.45 9.38
N PRO A 72 1.05 -13.15 10.53
CA PRO A 72 0.86 -14.60 10.59
C PRO A 72 -0.49 -15.03 9.98
N ASP A 73 -1.50 -14.16 10.08
CA ASP A 73 -2.85 -14.38 9.55
C ASP A 73 -3.03 -13.83 8.13
N GLY A 74 -1.95 -13.37 7.48
CA GLY A 74 -2.00 -12.73 6.17
C GLY A 74 -2.76 -11.40 6.16
N ARG A 75 -2.75 -10.65 7.26
CA ARG A 75 -3.48 -9.39 7.42
C ARG A 75 -2.68 -8.36 8.19
N PHE A 76 -2.94 -7.07 7.91
CA PHE A 76 -2.37 -5.95 8.66
C PHE A 76 -3.34 -4.77 8.71
N PRO A 77 -3.28 -3.90 9.74
CA PRO A 77 -4.08 -2.68 9.79
C PRO A 77 -3.69 -1.72 8.65
N SER A 78 -4.68 -1.28 7.86
CA SER A 78 -4.43 -0.40 6.72
C SER A 78 -3.81 0.93 7.15
N VAL A 79 -2.71 1.28 6.52
CA VAL A 79 -2.08 2.61 6.59
C VAL A 79 -2.88 3.60 5.75
N GLY A 80 -3.36 3.14 4.57
CA GLY A 80 -4.14 3.92 3.63
C GLY A 80 -5.47 4.44 4.18
N ALA A 81 -5.99 3.80 5.24
CA ALA A 81 -7.19 4.26 5.92
C ALA A 81 -7.07 5.69 6.51
N LYS A 82 -5.86 6.09 6.91
CA LYS A 82 -5.57 7.42 7.47
C LYS A 82 -4.50 8.20 6.70
N HIS A 83 -3.77 7.51 5.81
CA HIS A 83 -2.67 8.09 5.03
C HIS A 83 -2.81 7.68 3.55
N PRO A 84 -3.59 8.41 2.74
CA PRO A 84 -3.94 8.04 1.36
C PRO A 84 -2.78 7.67 0.44
N PRO A 85 -1.55 8.23 0.56
CA PRO A 85 -0.42 7.81 -0.27
C PRO A 85 -0.07 6.32 -0.17
N ALA A 86 -0.46 5.63 0.91
CA ALA A 86 -0.21 4.20 1.10
C ALA A 86 -1.16 3.28 0.29
N ILE A 87 -2.32 3.77 -0.17
CA ILE A 87 -3.38 2.93 -0.75
C ILE A 87 -2.88 2.05 -1.90
N ARG A 88 -2.10 2.61 -2.83
CA ARG A 88 -1.57 1.83 -3.97
C ARG A 88 -0.55 0.80 -3.54
N LEU A 89 0.28 1.14 -2.56
CA LEU A 89 1.31 0.25 -2.03
C LEU A 89 0.67 -0.95 -1.31
N GLU A 90 -0.40 -0.73 -0.56
CA GLU A 90 -1.17 -1.78 0.09
C GLU A 90 -1.81 -2.74 -0.93
N ARG A 91 -2.39 -2.20 -1.99
CA ARG A 91 -2.95 -3.00 -3.08
C ARG A 91 -1.86 -3.80 -3.82
N ALA A 92 -0.65 -3.23 -3.97
CA ALA A 92 0.49 -3.96 -4.52
C ALA A 92 0.92 -5.11 -3.59
N ILE A 93 0.96 -4.89 -2.27
CA ILE A 93 1.25 -5.93 -1.28
C ILE A 93 0.22 -7.07 -1.39
N GLU A 94 -1.06 -6.76 -1.46
CA GLU A 94 -2.11 -7.77 -1.61
C GLU A 94 -1.96 -8.54 -2.93
N SER A 95 -1.72 -7.85 -4.05
CA SER A 95 -1.52 -8.50 -5.35
C SER A 95 -0.31 -9.43 -5.36
N LEU A 96 0.82 -9.03 -4.77
CA LEU A 96 2.07 -9.77 -4.84
C LEU A 96 2.21 -10.86 -3.77
N PHE A 97 1.73 -10.60 -2.56
CA PHE A 97 1.97 -11.46 -1.39
C PHE A 97 0.72 -12.08 -0.80
N GLY A 98 -0.49 -11.62 -1.17
CA GLY A 98 -1.76 -12.07 -0.59
C GLY A 98 -1.99 -11.57 0.84
N ILE A 99 -1.20 -10.60 1.31
CA ILE A 99 -1.37 -10.00 2.64
C ILE A 99 -2.37 -8.84 2.53
N ARG A 100 -3.49 -8.98 3.22
CA ARG A 100 -4.64 -8.07 3.09
C ARG A 100 -4.60 -6.89 4.07
N PRO A 101 -4.73 -5.64 3.60
CA PRO A 101 -4.92 -4.48 4.46
C PRO A 101 -6.35 -4.43 5.02
N VAL A 102 -6.49 -4.47 6.34
CA VAL A 102 -7.79 -4.41 7.03
C VAL A 102 -8.23 -2.97 7.18
N GLY A 103 -9.42 -2.65 6.65
CA GLY A 103 -9.96 -1.29 6.66
C GLY A 103 -9.44 -0.40 5.52
N ALA A 104 -8.87 -0.99 4.47
CA ALA A 104 -8.44 -0.25 3.30
C ALA A 104 -9.64 0.44 2.60
N PRO A 105 -9.51 1.71 2.20
CA PRO A 105 -10.58 2.45 1.53
C PRO A 105 -10.77 2.03 0.06
N ASP A 106 -9.79 1.37 -0.54
CA ASP A 106 -9.84 0.88 -1.91
C ASP A 106 -9.26 -0.54 -2.00
N THR A 107 -10.09 -1.49 -2.35
CA THR A 107 -9.74 -2.92 -2.46
C THR A 107 -9.74 -3.43 -3.90
N ARG A 108 -9.84 -2.54 -4.88
CA ARG A 108 -9.79 -2.92 -6.30
C ARG A 108 -8.40 -3.48 -6.65
N PRO A 109 -8.30 -4.45 -7.57
CA PRO A 109 -7.02 -4.94 -8.07
C PRO A 109 -6.10 -3.81 -8.55
N TRP A 110 -4.80 -3.91 -8.28
CA TRP A 110 -3.83 -2.91 -8.73
C TRP A 110 -2.86 -3.45 -9.77
N LEU A 111 -2.14 -4.50 -9.47
CA LEU A 111 -1.16 -5.10 -10.38
C LEU A 111 -1.75 -6.27 -11.17
N ASP A 112 -2.45 -7.18 -10.48
CA ASP A 112 -3.11 -8.31 -11.13
C ASP A 112 -4.61 -8.03 -11.29
N HIS A 113 -5.07 -8.01 -12.53
CA HIS A 113 -6.48 -7.89 -12.90
C HIS A 113 -7.09 -9.25 -13.30
N GLY A 114 -6.54 -10.34 -12.78
CA GLY A 114 -6.96 -11.69 -13.09
C GLY A 114 -6.40 -12.21 -14.43
N VAL A 115 -5.28 -11.65 -14.87
CA VAL A 115 -4.60 -12.02 -16.13
C VAL A 115 -3.25 -12.72 -15.89
N TRP A 116 -2.79 -12.78 -14.66
CA TRP A 116 -1.63 -13.59 -14.29
C TRP A 116 -2.03 -15.06 -14.18
N ASP A 117 -1.13 -15.96 -14.53
CA ASP A 117 -1.37 -17.40 -14.41
C ASP A 117 -1.42 -17.86 -12.96
N VAL A 118 -0.85 -17.08 -12.05
CA VAL A 118 -0.75 -17.37 -10.63
C VAL A 118 -1.05 -16.11 -9.80
N ALA A 119 -1.87 -16.25 -8.77
CA ALA A 119 -2.09 -15.20 -7.79
C ALA A 119 -1.00 -15.22 -6.71
N HIS A 120 -0.63 -14.05 -6.22
CA HIS A 120 0.35 -13.83 -5.14
C HIS A 120 1.74 -14.44 -5.42
N PRO A 121 2.37 -14.10 -6.55
CA PRO A 121 3.58 -14.78 -7.04
C PRO A 121 4.80 -14.64 -6.13
N LEU A 122 4.87 -13.63 -5.25
CA LEU A 122 5.96 -13.44 -4.31
C LEU A 122 5.64 -13.89 -2.88
N GLY A 123 4.40 -14.33 -2.65
CA GLY A 123 3.93 -14.88 -1.40
C GLY A 123 3.63 -16.37 -1.49
N LYS A 124 2.52 -16.78 -0.89
CA LYS A 124 1.99 -18.13 -1.06
C LYS A 124 1.22 -18.19 -2.38
N ALA A 125 1.92 -18.53 -3.44
CA ALA A 125 1.33 -18.62 -4.77
C ALA A 125 0.17 -19.64 -4.81
N THR A 126 -0.94 -19.25 -5.45
CA THR A 126 -2.12 -20.08 -5.67
C THR A 126 -2.55 -19.95 -7.14
N PRO A 127 -3.31 -20.93 -7.68
CA PRO A 127 -3.89 -20.76 -9.01
C PRO A 127 -4.68 -19.46 -9.09
N ALA A 128 -4.51 -18.72 -10.19
CA ALA A 128 -5.24 -17.48 -10.39
C ALA A 128 -6.76 -17.75 -10.48
N PRO A 129 -7.60 -16.91 -9.86
CA PRO A 129 -9.02 -16.95 -10.12
C PRO A 129 -9.32 -16.56 -11.58
N PRO A 130 -10.45 -16.95 -12.15
CA PRO A 130 -10.83 -16.49 -13.47
C PRO A 130 -10.93 -14.95 -13.49
N PRO A 131 -10.52 -14.30 -14.60
CA PRO A 131 -10.58 -12.85 -14.71
C PRO A 131 -12.03 -12.34 -14.54
N ALA A 132 -12.17 -11.31 -13.74
CA ALA A 132 -13.45 -10.62 -13.54
C ALA A 132 -13.40 -9.21 -14.18
N PRO A 133 -14.53 -8.69 -14.66
CA PRO A 133 -14.59 -7.31 -15.15
C PRO A 133 -14.12 -6.32 -14.07
N TYR A 134 -13.25 -5.39 -14.44
CA TYR A 134 -12.82 -4.34 -13.53
C TYR A 134 -13.96 -3.38 -13.22
N ALA A 135 -14.29 -3.22 -11.95
CA ALA A 135 -15.30 -2.27 -11.50
C ALA A 135 -14.70 -0.86 -11.38
N PHE A 136 -15.07 0.03 -12.28
CA PHE A 136 -14.74 1.45 -12.17
C PHE A 136 -15.63 2.13 -11.12
N LEU A 137 -15.09 3.15 -10.46
CA LEU A 137 -15.91 3.97 -9.57
C LEU A 137 -17.03 4.63 -10.39
N PRO A 138 -18.27 4.58 -9.90
CA PRO A 138 -19.38 5.26 -10.58
C PRO A 138 -19.14 6.77 -10.55
N ALA A 139 -19.55 7.42 -11.62
CA ALA A 139 -19.61 8.86 -11.70
C ALA A 139 -21.06 9.25 -11.91
N GLU A 140 -21.63 9.98 -10.97
CA GLU A 140 -23.02 10.38 -10.97
C GLU A 140 -23.13 11.90 -10.86
N GLY A 141 -24.08 12.48 -11.54
CA GLY A 141 -24.37 13.91 -11.52
C GLY A 141 -24.85 14.43 -12.87
N GLU A 142 -25.65 15.49 -12.83
CA GLU A 142 -26.09 16.20 -14.02
C GLU A 142 -24.85 16.87 -14.68
N GLY A 143 -24.67 16.68 -16.00
CA GLY A 143 -23.51 17.20 -16.72
C GLY A 143 -22.20 16.43 -16.53
N VAL A 144 -22.24 15.24 -15.91
CA VAL A 144 -21.07 14.38 -15.79
C VAL A 144 -20.90 13.50 -17.02
N HIS A 145 -19.72 13.57 -17.63
CA HIS A 145 -19.33 12.77 -18.79
C HIS A 145 -18.15 11.87 -18.47
N GLN A 146 -18.15 10.66 -19.02
CA GLN A 146 -17.01 9.78 -18.98
C GLN A 146 -16.29 9.81 -20.34
N MET A 147 -15.03 10.23 -20.32
CA MET A 147 -14.21 10.33 -21.50
C MET A 147 -13.10 9.26 -21.44
N PRO A 148 -13.12 8.24 -22.31
CA PRO A 148 -12.00 7.32 -22.46
C PRO A 148 -10.90 8.00 -23.27
N VAL A 149 -9.66 7.94 -22.77
CA VAL A 149 -8.47 8.45 -23.44
C VAL A 149 -7.43 7.35 -23.50
N GLY A 150 -7.03 6.97 -24.71
CA GLY A 150 -5.98 5.98 -24.85
C GLY A 150 -6.11 5.12 -26.11
N PRO A 151 -5.07 4.30 -26.38
CA PRO A 151 -3.85 4.17 -25.58
C PRO A 151 -2.98 5.43 -25.64
N VAL A 152 -2.59 5.96 -24.48
CA VAL A 152 -1.67 7.09 -24.36
C VAL A 152 -0.26 6.53 -24.23
N HIS A 153 0.64 6.96 -25.09
CA HIS A 153 2.02 6.51 -25.14
C HIS A 153 2.95 7.70 -25.37
N ALA A 154 3.81 7.98 -24.42
CA ALA A 154 4.70 9.15 -24.43
C ALA A 154 6.20 8.75 -24.42
N SER A 155 6.57 7.62 -24.99
CA SER A 155 7.93 7.07 -25.07
C SER A 155 8.60 6.75 -23.72
N ILE A 156 8.23 7.43 -22.64
CA ILE A 156 8.78 7.26 -21.31
C ILE A 156 7.85 6.42 -20.42
N ILE A 157 6.55 6.46 -20.68
CA ILE A 157 5.53 5.70 -19.96
C ILE A 157 5.01 4.55 -20.82
N GLU A 158 4.66 3.46 -20.19
CA GLU A 158 3.99 2.36 -20.89
C GLU A 158 2.61 2.77 -21.40
N PRO A 159 2.11 2.16 -22.49
CA PRO A 159 0.78 2.45 -23.01
C PRO A 159 -0.30 2.29 -21.94
N GLY A 160 -1.09 3.33 -21.74
CA GLY A 160 -2.13 3.37 -20.73
C GLY A 160 -3.46 3.87 -21.27
N HIS A 161 -4.56 3.37 -20.71
CA HIS A 161 -5.89 3.88 -20.92
C HIS A 161 -6.34 4.67 -19.68
N PHE A 162 -6.78 5.90 -19.91
CA PHE A 162 -7.36 6.74 -18.88
C PHE A 162 -8.86 6.81 -19.07
N ARG A 163 -9.60 6.68 -17.99
CA ARG A 163 -11.03 6.94 -17.94
C ARG A 163 -11.24 8.18 -17.09
N LEU A 164 -11.48 9.29 -17.76
CA LEU A 164 -11.68 10.58 -17.11
C LEU A 164 -13.17 10.79 -16.84
N THR A 165 -13.49 11.26 -15.65
CA THR A 165 -14.81 11.79 -15.34
C THR A 165 -14.69 13.30 -15.33
N VAL A 166 -15.43 13.96 -16.20
CA VAL A 166 -15.43 15.41 -16.36
C VAL A 166 -16.81 15.95 -16.07
N ASN A 167 -16.89 17.16 -15.51
CA ASN A 167 -18.12 17.87 -15.22
C ASN A 167 -18.14 19.18 -16.02
N GLY A 168 -19.27 19.43 -16.69
CA GLY A 168 -19.46 20.59 -17.55
C GLY A 168 -19.10 20.31 -19.02
N GLU A 169 -19.25 21.34 -19.86
CA GLU A 169 -18.93 21.31 -21.28
C GLU A 169 -17.45 21.63 -21.53
#